data_422ed4922e66201271f1cc5c58b4a9e8
#
_entry.id   422ed4922e66201271f1cc5c58b4a9e8
#
_cell.length_a   1.000
_cell.length_b   1.000
_cell.length_c   1.000
_cell.angle_alpha   90.00
_cell.angle_beta   90.00
_cell.angle_gamma   90.00
#
_symmetry.space_group_name_H-M   'P 1'
#
loop_
_entity.id
_entity.type
_entity.pdbx_description
1 polymer ?
#
loop_
_entity_poly.entity_id
_entity_poly.type
_entity_poly.pdbx_seq_one_letter_code
_entity_poly.pdbx_strand_id
1 'polypeptide(L)'
;MNPKNQFPINWIDIVCLVLLAVLALLPPIGEYHKQLILLAFGVIQLNEGWLVSRIPKRGPAYLVLLKIGLATLLLLHTEEVPINSYYYPIYYLPAITAAEYFGPWATLLWTLLASAAYSSYLYPALQEFEITTDDYGRLAIRLVFFFLVAMVVNRFVLESRRQTQRYQDLAQNLAETNRRLEEAQAEARRSERLAALGQLSAGLAHEIRNPLGVIKGSAEMLTQKLAKADPLATELAGYISTETNRLSSLVTRFLDFARPSRLQLHSEDLPAVTTAMSTSTRNACAGIASRAQSGSRAQPLLMPPLSV
;
A
#
# COMPACT_ATOMS: atom_id res chain seq x y z
N MET A 1 2.92 -4.64 -10.64
CA MET A 1 2.10 -4.01 -11.71
C MET A 1 3.02 -3.14 -12.56
N ASN A 2 3.12 -3.44 -13.82
CA ASN A 2 4.08 -2.87 -14.77
C ASN A 2 3.58 -1.50 -15.24
N PRO A 3 4.30 -0.38 -14.99
CA PRO A 3 3.88 0.94 -15.45
C PRO A 3 4.41 1.16 -16.88
N LYS A 4 4.01 0.32 -17.83
CA LYS A 4 4.31 0.52 -19.24
C LYS A 4 3.09 1.07 -19.95
N ASN A 5 3.23 2.33 -20.43
CA ASN A 5 2.49 2.93 -21.53
C ASN A 5 0.97 2.97 -21.40
N GLN A 6 0.49 3.81 -20.51
CA GLN A 6 -0.75 4.50 -20.79
C GLN A 6 -0.43 5.99 -20.77
N PHE A 7 -0.32 6.59 -21.96
CA PHE A 7 -0.58 8.00 -22.14
C PHE A 7 -2.11 8.11 -22.26
N PRO A 8 -2.85 8.32 -21.19
CA PRO A 8 -4.23 8.67 -21.33
C PRO A 8 -4.19 10.13 -21.76
N ILE A 9 -4.31 10.37 -23.06
CA ILE A 9 -4.72 11.68 -23.56
C ILE A 9 -6.04 11.93 -22.85
N ASN A 10 -6.03 12.81 -21.86
CA ASN A 10 -7.24 13.17 -21.16
C ASN A 10 -8.17 13.86 -22.15
N TRP A 11 -9.47 13.60 -22.07
CA TRP A 11 -10.46 14.26 -22.91
C TRP A 11 -10.33 15.81 -22.84
N ILE A 12 -9.85 16.34 -21.73
CA ILE A 12 -9.54 17.75 -21.49
C ILE A 12 -8.42 18.23 -22.42
N ASP A 13 -7.37 17.43 -22.63
CA ASP A 13 -6.25 17.78 -23.54
C ASP A 13 -6.75 17.86 -24.99
N ILE A 14 -7.67 16.96 -25.37
CA ILE A 14 -8.32 16.98 -26.68
C ILE A 14 -9.15 18.25 -26.82
N VAL A 15 -9.93 18.61 -25.82
CA VAL A 15 -10.73 19.86 -25.84
C VAL A 15 -9.85 21.08 -25.94
N CYS A 16 -8.77 21.15 -25.17
CA CYS A 16 -7.80 22.23 -25.24
C CYS A 16 -7.18 22.34 -26.65
N LEU A 17 -6.83 21.21 -27.26
CA LEU A 17 -6.28 21.19 -28.62
C LEU A 17 -7.31 21.66 -29.65
N VAL A 18 -8.57 21.18 -29.54
CA VAL A 18 -9.65 21.64 -30.44
C VAL A 18 -9.88 23.12 -30.30
N LEU A 19 -9.90 23.67 -29.08
CA LEU A 19 -10.04 25.12 -28.85
C LEU A 19 -8.86 25.91 -29.41
N LEU A 20 -7.63 25.45 -29.27
CA LEU A 20 -6.46 26.07 -29.89
C LEU A 20 -6.50 25.98 -31.41
N ALA A 21 -6.95 24.85 -31.96
CA ALA A 21 -7.15 24.71 -33.40
C ALA A 21 -8.23 25.66 -33.95
N VAL A 22 -9.36 25.77 -33.22
CA VAL A 22 -10.41 26.74 -33.55
C VAL A 22 -9.85 28.17 -33.50
N LEU A 23 -9.09 28.51 -32.46
CA LEU A 23 -8.44 29.81 -32.34
C LEU A 23 -7.50 30.07 -33.52
N ALA A 24 -6.75 29.06 -33.98
CA ALA A 24 -5.86 29.15 -35.12
C ALA A 24 -6.57 29.36 -36.48
N LEU A 25 -7.83 29.00 -36.58
CA LEU A 25 -8.67 29.13 -37.80
C LEU A 25 -9.47 30.43 -37.84
N LEU A 26 -9.58 31.14 -36.70
CA LEU A 26 -10.32 32.43 -36.70
C LEU A 26 -9.54 33.54 -37.42
N PRO A 27 -10.24 34.38 -38.26
CA PRO A 27 -9.60 35.55 -38.79
C PRO A 27 -9.35 36.56 -37.68
N PRO A 28 -8.24 36.91 -37.25
CA PRO A 28 -7.12 37.63 -37.77
C PRO A 28 -5.81 36.80 -37.80
N ILE A 29 -5.87 35.45 -37.72
CA ILE A 29 -4.69 34.59 -37.68
C ILE A 29 -4.33 34.08 -39.10
N GLY A 30 -4.56 34.85 -40.13
CA GLY A 30 -4.20 34.49 -41.51
C GLY A 30 -2.69 34.29 -41.77
N GLU A 31 -1.85 34.59 -40.79
CA GLU A 31 -0.40 34.48 -40.95
C GLU A 31 0.10 33.09 -40.46
N TYR A 32 0.81 32.41 -41.33
CA TYR A 32 1.38 31.07 -41.06
C TYR A 32 2.24 31.01 -39.78
N HIS A 33 2.92 32.09 -39.43
CA HIS A 33 3.77 32.16 -38.25
C HIS A 33 2.94 32.03 -36.94
N LYS A 34 1.81 32.73 -36.85
CA LYS A 34 0.89 32.67 -35.68
C LYS A 34 0.29 31.29 -35.53
N GLN A 35 -0.14 30.67 -36.65
CA GLN A 35 -0.69 29.31 -36.67
C GLN A 35 0.35 28.27 -36.18
N LEU A 36 1.61 28.42 -36.61
CA LEU A 36 2.71 27.54 -36.23
C LEU A 36 3.03 27.62 -34.73
N ILE A 37 3.02 28.84 -34.15
CA ILE A 37 3.22 29.03 -32.70
C ILE A 37 2.07 28.42 -31.91
N LEU A 38 0.81 28.59 -32.31
CA LEU A 38 -0.35 28.00 -31.66
C LEU A 38 -0.32 26.47 -31.76
N LEU A 39 0.08 25.91 -32.89
CA LEU A 39 0.29 24.48 -33.07
C LEU A 39 1.39 23.97 -32.13
N ALA A 40 2.50 24.68 -31.99
CA ALA A 40 3.56 24.33 -31.04
C ALA A 40 3.06 24.33 -29.61
N PHE A 41 2.22 25.30 -29.21
CA PHE A 41 1.54 25.32 -27.94
C PHE A 41 0.69 24.05 -27.72
N GLY A 42 -0.13 23.68 -28.70
CA GLY A 42 -0.98 22.48 -28.65
C GLY A 42 -0.16 21.22 -28.51
N VAL A 43 0.94 21.09 -29.27
CA VAL A 43 1.84 19.92 -29.18
C VAL A 43 2.50 19.83 -27.80
N ILE A 44 2.96 20.96 -27.25
CA ILE A 44 3.55 20.99 -25.90
C ILE A 44 2.51 20.64 -24.85
N GLN A 45 1.30 21.15 -24.96
CA GLN A 45 0.22 20.85 -24.02
C GLN A 45 -0.14 19.36 -24.00
N LEU A 46 -0.25 18.72 -25.17
CA LEU A 46 -0.50 17.29 -25.28
C LEU A 46 0.62 16.42 -24.70
N ASN A 47 1.86 16.86 -24.87
CA ASN A 47 3.04 16.10 -24.44
C ASN A 47 3.60 16.56 -23.09
N GLU A 48 2.86 17.37 -22.35
CA GLU A 48 3.28 17.96 -21.08
C GLU A 48 3.71 16.89 -20.07
N GLY A 49 2.89 15.88 -19.84
CA GLY A 49 3.18 14.78 -18.92
C GLY A 49 4.44 13.98 -19.31
N TRP A 50 4.63 13.74 -20.63
CA TRP A 50 5.83 13.06 -21.13
C TRP A 50 7.08 13.92 -20.96
N LEU A 51 6.99 15.21 -21.27
CA LEU A 51 8.11 16.16 -21.20
C LEU A 51 8.60 16.31 -19.75
N VAL A 52 7.66 16.44 -18.80
CA VAL A 52 7.97 16.52 -17.36
C VAL A 52 8.56 15.20 -16.84
N SER A 53 8.10 14.04 -17.32
CA SER A 53 8.62 12.74 -16.90
C SER A 53 10.08 12.49 -17.32
N ARG A 54 10.52 13.09 -18.42
CA ARG A 54 11.90 13.00 -18.92
C ARG A 54 12.91 13.79 -18.06
N ILE A 55 12.49 14.91 -17.46
CA ILE A 55 13.34 15.79 -16.65
C ILE A 55 12.68 16.02 -15.28
N PRO A 56 12.66 15.01 -14.39
CA PRO A 56 11.77 15.03 -13.21
C PRO A 56 12.02 16.15 -12.21
N LYS A 57 13.25 16.68 -12.11
CA LYS A 57 13.58 17.74 -11.14
C LYS A 57 13.34 19.16 -11.67
N ARG A 58 13.59 19.41 -12.96
CA ARG A 58 13.52 20.75 -13.56
C ARG A 58 12.54 20.83 -14.72
N GLY A 59 11.94 19.72 -15.13
CA GLY A 59 10.99 19.65 -16.25
C GLY A 59 9.86 20.67 -16.16
N PRO A 60 9.16 20.78 -15.02
CA PRO A 60 8.09 21.77 -14.87
C PRO A 60 8.57 23.22 -15.06
N ALA A 61 9.76 23.57 -14.55
CA ALA A 61 10.30 24.93 -14.71
C ALA A 61 10.62 25.24 -16.17
N TYR A 62 11.25 24.31 -16.90
CA TYR A 62 11.52 24.50 -18.33
C TYR A 62 10.24 24.58 -19.15
N LEU A 63 9.22 23.81 -18.78
CA LEU A 63 7.93 23.83 -19.44
C LEU A 63 7.25 25.20 -19.30
N VAL A 64 7.24 25.76 -18.09
CA VAL A 64 6.68 27.10 -17.85
C VAL A 64 7.45 28.15 -18.63
N LEU A 65 8.80 28.11 -18.60
CA LEU A 65 9.65 29.03 -19.38
C LEU A 65 9.38 28.94 -20.89
N LEU A 66 9.26 27.72 -21.40
CA LEU A 66 8.97 27.49 -22.83
C LEU A 66 7.60 28.06 -23.21
N LYS A 67 6.59 27.87 -22.38
CA LYS A 67 5.24 28.42 -22.59
C LYS A 67 5.24 29.96 -22.51
N ILE A 68 5.99 30.56 -21.57
CA ILE A 68 6.15 32.02 -21.49
C ILE A 68 6.83 32.54 -22.77
N GLY A 69 7.91 31.88 -23.21
CA GLY A 69 8.64 32.24 -24.42
C GLY A 69 7.76 32.20 -25.68
N LEU A 70 6.97 31.11 -25.83
CA LEU A 70 6.03 30.98 -26.96
C LEU A 70 4.90 32.03 -26.90
N ALA A 71 4.37 32.31 -25.70
CA ALA A 71 3.36 33.35 -25.52
C ALA A 71 3.91 34.72 -25.90
N THR A 72 5.14 35.06 -25.49
CA THR A 72 5.81 36.30 -25.84
C THR A 72 6.09 36.36 -27.33
N LEU A 73 6.56 35.27 -27.94
CA LEU A 73 6.80 35.18 -29.38
C LEU A 73 5.52 35.39 -30.19
N LEU A 74 4.39 34.82 -29.74
CA LEU A 74 3.10 35.04 -30.40
C LEU A 74 2.68 36.49 -30.35
N LEU A 75 2.86 37.19 -29.24
CA LEU A 75 2.53 38.61 -29.11
C LEU A 75 3.42 39.50 -29.97
N LEU A 76 4.73 39.21 -30.06
CA LEU A 76 5.67 39.95 -30.88
C LEU A 76 5.35 39.95 -32.39
N HIS A 77 4.65 38.91 -32.86
CA HIS A 77 4.22 38.77 -34.24
C HIS A 77 2.81 39.34 -34.50
N THR A 78 2.18 39.97 -33.51
CA THR A 78 0.91 40.64 -33.69
C THR A 78 1.14 42.09 -34.07
N GLU A 79 0.69 42.50 -35.26
CA GLU A 79 0.85 43.88 -35.78
C GLU A 79 -0.06 44.91 -35.08
N GLU A 80 -0.94 44.45 -34.18
CA GLU A 80 -1.86 45.31 -33.45
C GLU A 80 -1.19 46.00 -32.27
N VAL A 81 -1.74 47.13 -31.84
CA VAL A 81 -1.33 47.80 -30.60
C VAL A 81 -1.31 46.80 -29.47
N PRO A 82 -0.18 46.59 -28.78
CA PRO A 82 0.04 45.50 -27.86
C PRO A 82 -1.00 45.37 -26.76
N ILE A 83 -1.50 46.50 -26.28
CA ILE A 83 -2.48 46.58 -25.20
C ILE A 83 -3.86 46.05 -25.63
N ASN A 84 -4.16 46.04 -26.92
CA ASN A 84 -5.43 45.59 -27.49
C ASN A 84 -5.36 44.18 -28.10
N SER A 85 -4.21 43.48 -27.97
CA SER A 85 -4.06 42.14 -28.51
C SER A 85 -5.11 41.18 -27.97
N TYR A 86 -5.81 40.50 -28.86
CA TYR A 86 -6.77 39.41 -28.51
C TYR A 86 -6.10 38.14 -27.96
N TYR A 87 -4.76 38.03 -28.07
CA TYR A 87 -4.02 36.82 -27.68
C TYR A 87 -3.48 36.88 -26.25
N TYR A 88 -3.72 37.94 -25.48
CA TYR A 88 -3.28 38.02 -24.09
C TYR A 88 -3.71 36.82 -23.23
N PRO A 89 -4.88 36.15 -23.48
CA PRO A 89 -5.31 35.01 -22.64
C PRO A 89 -4.36 33.82 -22.72
N ILE A 90 -3.47 33.74 -23.72
CA ILE A 90 -2.51 32.65 -23.84
C ILE A 90 -1.54 32.61 -22.64
N TYR A 91 -1.31 33.75 -21.98
CA TYR A 91 -0.50 33.83 -20.76
C TYR A 91 -1.13 33.18 -19.54
N TYR A 92 -2.42 32.82 -19.59
CA TYR A 92 -3.00 31.94 -18.56
C TYR A 92 -2.41 30.55 -18.61
N LEU A 93 -1.99 30.03 -19.76
CA LEU A 93 -1.46 28.67 -19.88
C LEU A 93 -0.19 28.44 -19.04
N PRO A 94 0.89 29.28 -19.16
CA PRO A 94 2.04 29.16 -18.29
C PRO A 94 1.70 29.37 -16.81
N ALA A 95 0.76 30.27 -16.46
CA ALA A 95 0.34 30.50 -15.09
C ALA A 95 -0.40 29.29 -14.50
N ILE A 96 -1.28 28.67 -15.29
CA ILE A 96 -1.99 27.42 -14.91
C ILE A 96 -0.99 26.28 -14.74
N THR A 97 -0.05 26.11 -15.68
CA THR A 97 1.00 25.08 -15.56
C THR A 97 1.86 25.31 -14.32
N ALA A 98 2.22 26.55 -14.00
CA ALA A 98 2.92 26.84 -12.77
C ALA A 98 2.08 26.49 -11.52
N ALA A 99 0.79 26.78 -11.54
CA ALA A 99 -0.14 26.46 -10.46
C ALA A 99 -0.32 24.94 -10.26
N GLU A 100 -0.19 24.16 -11.34
CA GLU A 100 -0.32 22.71 -11.30
C GLU A 100 0.91 22.03 -10.67
N TYR A 101 2.11 22.46 -11.03
CA TYR A 101 3.34 21.76 -10.62
C TYR A 101 3.98 22.34 -9.37
N PHE A 102 3.73 23.61 -9.04
CA PHE A 102 4.43 24.30 -7.96
C PHE A 102 3.49 24.65 -6.79
N GLY A 103 4.10 24.90 -5.63
CA GLY A 103 3.39 25.43 -4.47
C GLY A 103 3.04 26.92 -4.62
N PRO A 104 2.22 27.50 -3.71
CA PRO A 104 1.66 28.84 -3.86
C PRO A 104 2.70 29.94 -4.05
N TRP A 105 3.79 29.93 -3.31
CA TRP A 105 4.86 30.94 -3.42
C TRP A 105 5.60 30.86 -4.77
N ALA A 106 5.91 29.65 -5.23
CA ALA A 106 6.56 29.47 -6.51
C ALA A 106 5.60 29.80 -7.66
N THR A 107 4.31 29.50 -7.55
CA THR A 107 3.28 29.91 -8.51
C THR A 107 3.22 31.43 -8.63
N LEU A 108 3.26 32.16 -7.50
CA LEU A 108 3.31 33.63 -7.52
C LEU A 108 4.56 34.16 -8.26
N LEU A 109 5.74 33.57 -8.02
CA LEU A 109 6.97 33.95 -8.70
C LEU A 109 6.91 33.70 -10.21
N TRP A 110 6.40 32.53 -10.62
CA TRP A 110 6.22 32.21 -12.03
C TRP A 110 5.18 33.10 -12.72
N THR A 111 4.09 33.40 -12.01
CA THR A 111 3.07 34.33 -12.53
C THR A 111 3.62 35.76 -12.63
N LEU A 112 4.46 36.17 -11.67
CA LEU A 112 5.17 37.47 -11.75
C LEU A 112 6.11 37.50 -12.95
N LEU A 113 6.86 36.44 -13.23
CA LEU A 113 7.73 36.32 -14.39
C LEU A 113 6.92 36.39 -15.69
N ALA A 114 5.79 35.67 -15.78
CA ALA A 114 4.89 35.72 -16.92
C ALA A 114 4.29 37.11 -17.10
N SER A 115 3.91 37.80 -16.02
CA SER A 115 3.42 39.18 -16.03
C SER A 115 4.47 40.17 -16.46
N ALA A 116 5.74 39.99 -16.03
CA ALA A 116 6.86 40.80 -16.47
C ALA A 116 7.15 40.59 -17.95
N ALA A 117 7.12 39.34 -18.44
CA ALA A 117 7.27 39.01 -19.85
C ALA A 117 6.14 39.63 -20.71
N TYR A 118 4.90 39.59 -20.21
CA TYR A 118 3.78 40.27 -20.85
C TYR A 118 3.95 41.78 -20.87
N SER A 119 4.40 42.38 -19.75
CA SER A 119 4.59 43.85 -19.66
C SER A 119 5.80 44.34 -20.42
N SER A 120 6.84 43.51 -20.64
CA SER A 120 8.03 43.91 -21.43
C SER A 120 7.69 44.24 -22.87
N TYR A 121 6.65 43.64 -23.40
CA TYR A 121 6.12 43.92 -24.71
C TYR A 121 5.52 45.35 -24.84
N LEU A 122 5.16 45.93 -23.71
CA LEU A 122 4.67 47.30 -23.69
C LEU A 122 5.76 48.36 -24.00
N TYR A 123 7.03 48.00 -23.77
CA TYR A 123 8.15 48.95 -23.95
C TYR A 123 8.28 49.52 -25.38
N PRO A 124 8.27 48.72 -26.45
CA PRO A 124 8.24 49.25 -27.81
C PRO A 124 6.96 50.03 -28.13
N ALA A 125 5.82 49.61 -27.57
CA ALA A 125 4.56 50.33 -27.80
C ALA A 125 4.51 51.72 -27.16
N LEU A 126 5.19 51.91 -26.02
CA LEU A 126 5.35 53.23 -25.38
C LEU A 126 6.14 54.24 -26.23
N GLN A 127 6.99 53.75 -27.14
CA GLN A 127 7.80 54.60 -28.03
C GLN A 127 7.05 55.01 -29.29
N GLU A 128 6.09 54.20 -29.75
CA GLU A 128 5.41 54.38 -31.03
C GLU A 128 3.97 54.94 -30.90
N PHE A 129 3.34 54.77 -29.73
CA PHE A 129 1.93 55.14 -29.53
C PHE A 129 1.72 55.96 -28.28
N GLU A 130 0.77 56.92 -28.33
CA GLU A 130 0.28 57.63 -27.15
C GLU A 130 -0.62 56.70 -26.34
N ILE A 131 -0.11 56.27 -25.17
CA ILE A 131 -0.84 55.39 -24.24
C ILE A 131 -1.79 56.23 -23.38
N THR A 132 -3.06 55.88 -23.42
CA THR A 132 -4.10 56.54 -22.66
C THR A 132 -4.19 55.99 -21.24
N THR A 133 -4.81 56.73 -20.32
CA THR A 133 -5.08 56.26 -18.92
C THR A 133 -5.90 54.97 -18.91
N ASP A 134 -6.80 54.81 -19.88
CA ASP A 134 -7.62 53.60 -20.03
C ASP A 134 -6.79 52.35 -20.36
N ASP A 135 -5.70 52.51 -21.11
CA ASP A 135 -4.81 51.42 -21.50
C ASP A 135 -4.02 50.87 -20.28
N TYR A 136 -3.56 51.77 -19.40
CA TYR A 136 -2.96 51.37 -18.12
C TYR A 136 -3.96 50.64 -17.24
N GLY A 137 -5.23 51.09 -17.20
CA GLY A 137 -6.30 50.41 -16.48
C GLY A 137 -6.56 48.99 -16.99
N ARG A 138 -6.59 48.82 -18.32
CA ARG A 138 -6.76 47.48 -18.94
C ARG A 138 -5.57 46.56 -18.62
N LEU A 139 -4.34 47.07 -18.70
CA LEU A 139 -3.14 46.31 -18.34
C LEU A 139 -3.22 45.84 -16.87
N ALA A 140 -3.48 46.75 -15.95
CA ALA A 140 -3.58 46.45 -14.53
C ALA A 140 -4.63 45.36 -14.25
N ILE A 141 -5.81 45.47 -14.86
CA ILE A 141 -6.87 44.46 -14.74
C ILE A 141 -6.37 43.12 -15.24
N ARG A 142 -5.72 43.02 -16.39
CA ARG A 142 -5.20 41.75 -16.94
C ARG A 142 -4.17 41.11 -16.01
N LEU A 143 -3.23 41.89 -15.50
CA LEU A 143 -2.21 41.43 -14.57
C LEU A 143 -2.85 40.86 -13.28
N VAL A 144 -3.82 41.60 -12.72
CA VAL A 144 -4.58 41.09 -11.53
C VAL A 144 -5.27 39.78 -11.84
N PHE A 145 -5.88 39.65 -13.03
CA PHE A 145 -6.52 38.41 -13.42
C PHE A 145 -5.53 37.22 -13.58
N PHE A 146 -4.29 37.48 -14.07
CA PHE A 146 -3.27 36.42 -14.12
C PHE A 146 -2.98 35.85 -12.74
N PHE A 147 -2.79 36.71 -11.73
CA PHE A 147 -2.58 36.27 -10.35
C PHE A 147 -3.82 35.60 -9.76
N LEU A 148 -4.99 36.13 -10.00
CA LEU A 148 -6.25 35.58 -9.50
C LEU A 148 -6.45 34.16 -10.05
N VAL A 149 -6.36 33.96 -11.34
CA VAL A 149 -6.52 32.64 -11.97
C VAL A 149 -5.45 31.67 -11.47
N ALA A 150 -4.18 32.08 -11.44
CA ALA A 150 -3.09 31.24 -10.95
C ALA A 150 -3.33 30.78 -9.51
N MET A 151 -3.77 31.68 -8.62
CA MET A 151 -4.02 31.36 -7.21
C MET A 151 -5.24 30.48 -7.03
N VAL A 152 -6.32 30.72 -7.76
CA VAL A 152 -7.54 29.89 -7.72
C VAL A 152 -7.22 28.47 -8.19
N VAL A 153 -6.50 28.33 -9.31
CA VAL A 153 -6.10 27.01 -9.82
C VAL A 153 -5.16 26.30 -8.85
N ASN A 154 -4.15 27.01 -8.30
CA ASN A 154 -3.22 26.44 -7.33
C ASN A 154 -3.96 25.93 -6.08
N ARG A 155 -4.90 26.72 -5.54
CA ARG A 155 -5.75 26.29 -4.41
C ARG A 155 -6.54 25.04 -4.74
N PHE A 156 -7.15 24.99 -5.93
CA PHE A 156 -7.92 23.83 -6.38
C PHE A 156 -7.04 22.58 -6.51
N VAL A 157 -5.87 22.71 -7.13
CA VAL A 157 -4.91 21.60 -7.28
C VAL A 157 -4.43 21.08 -5.93
N LEU A 158 -4.09 21.97 -4.99
CA LEU A 158 -3.66 21.60 -3.65
C LEU A 158 -4.76 20.86 -2.88
N GLU A 159 -6.01 21.35 -2.96
CA GLU A 159 -7.15 20.69 -2.31
C GLU A 159 -7.44 19.33 -2.93
N SER A 160 -7.42 19.23 -4.25
CA SER A 160 -7.58 17.96 -4.98
C SER A 160 -6.51 16.92 -4.58
N ARG A 161 -5.25 17.34 -4.48
CA ARG A 161 -4.15 16.47 -4.01
C ARG A 161 -4.37 16.00 -2.56
N ARG A 162 -4.79 16.91 -1.66
CA ARG A 162 -5.11 16.56 -0.27
C ARG A 162 -6.25 15.55 -0.19
N GLN A 163 -7.30 15.74 -0.99
CA GLN A 163 -8.42 14.80 -1.05
C GLN A 163 -7.96 13.42 -1.54
N THR A 164 -7.16 13.37 -2.60
CA THR A 164 -6.62 12.11 -3.12
C THR A 164 -5.80 11.37 -2.07
N GLN A 165 -4.94 12.08 -1.33
CA GLN A 165 -4.17 11.49 -0.23
C GLN A 165 -5.09 10.93 0.87
N ARG A 166 -6.10 11.69 1.31
CA ARG A 166 -7.08 11.23 2.31
C ARG A 166 -7.81 9.96 1.85
N TYR A 167 -8.21 9.89 0.58
CA TYR A 167 -8.84 8.68 0.04
C TYR A 167 -7.90 7.48 0.03
N GLN A 168 -6.63 7.68 -0.30
CA GLN A 168 -5.62 6.61 -0.25
C GLN A 168 -5.39 6.10 1.17
N ASP A 169 -5.23 7.01 2.14
CA ASP A 169 -5.06 6.67 3.56
C ASP A 169 -6.28 5.93 4.10
N LEU A 170 -7.49 6.38 3.75
CA LEU A 170 -8.74 5.73 4.16
C LEU A 170 -8.86 4.33 3.56
N ALA A 171 -8.52 4.16 2.28
CA ALA A 171 -8.54 2.85 1.62
C ALA A 171 -7.54 1.87 2.27
N GLN A 172 -6.35 2.34 2.62
CA GLN A 172 -5.34 1.53 3.32
C GLN A 172 -5.81 1.11 4.71
N ASN A 173 -6.35 2.06 5.50
CA ASN A 173 -6.88 1.79 6.84
C ASN A 173 -8.06 0.81 6.78
N LEU A 174 -8.94 0.94 5.79
CA LEU A 174 -10.06 0.02 5.59
C LEU A 174 -9.58 -1.39 5.24
N ALA A 175 -8.59 -1.51 4.34
CA ALA A 175 -8.01 -2.80 3.97
C ALA A 175 -7.36 -3.50 5.19
N GLU A 176 -6.61 -2.74 5.99
CA GLU A 176 -6.00 -3.27 7.22
C GLU A 176 -7.04 -3.70 8.25
N THR A 177 -8.07 -2.89 8.45
CA THR A 177 -9.17 -3.21 9.39
C THR A 177 -9.93 -4.46 8.96
N ASN A 178 -10.22 -4.60 7.66
CA ASN A 178 -10.85 -5.81 7.12
C ASN A 178 -9.98 -7.06 7.35
N ARG A 179 -8.68 -6.97 7.10
CA ARG A 179 -7.76 -8.08 7.37
C ARG A 179 -7.79 -8.50 8.83
N ARG A 180 -7.70 -7.53 9.77
CA ARG A 180 -7.78 -7.82 11.21
C ARG A 180 -9.12 -8.44 11.61
N LEU A 181 -10.21 -7.99 10.99
CA LEU A 181 -11.53 -8.56 11.21
C LEU A 181 -11.61 -10.02 10.74
N GLU A 182 -11.09 -10.32 9.54
CA GLU A 182 -11.03 -11.69 9.00
C GLU A 182 -10.20 -12.61 9.90
N GLU A 183 -9.03 -12.16 10.36
CA GLU A 183 -8.17 -12.91 11.29
C GLU A 183 -8.90 -13.19 12.62
N ALA A 184 -9.54 -12.17 13.21
CA ALA A 184 -10.29 -12.32 14.45
C ALA A 184 -11.51 -13.25 14.28
N GLN A 185 -12.22 -13.17 13.15
CA GLN A 185 -13.32 -14.09 12.85
C GLN A 185 -12.86 -15.53 12.66
N ALA A 186 -11.71 -15.74 12.01
CA ALA A 186 -11.14 -17.07 11.84
C ALA A 186 -10.75 -17.69 13.19
N GLU A 187 -10.16 -16.90 14.07
CA GLU A 187 -9.80 -17.32 15.43
C GLU A 187 -11.05 -17.62 16.28
N ALA A 188 -12.06 -16.76 16.23
CA ALA A 188 -13.33 -16.97 16.92
C ALA A 188 -14.01 -18.28 16.47
N ARG A 189 -14.10 -18.52 15.16
CA ARG A 189 -14.66 -19.78 14.62
C ARG A 189 -13.87 -21.00 15.04
N ARG A 190 -12.53 -20.90 15.11
CA ARG A 190 -11.67 -21.98 15.59
C ARG A 190 -11.94 -22.27 17.07
N SER A 191 -12.02 -21.24 17.89
CA SER A 191 -12.32 -21.34 19.31
C SER A 191 -13.71 -21.96 19.57
N GLU A 192 -14.72 -21.49 18.79
CA GLU A 192 -16.09 -22.02 18.87
C GLU A 192 -16.14 -23.52 18.52
N ARG A 193 -15.45 -23.95 17.45
CA ARG A 193 -15.37 -25.37 17.08
C ARG A 193 -14.70 -26.20 18.16
N LEU A 194 -13.62 -25.70 18.78
CA LEU A 194 -12.93 -26.38 19.85
C LEU A 194 -13.82 -26.49 21.11
N ALA A 195 -14.55 -25.40 21.43
CA ALA A 195 -15.49 -25.42 22.56
C ALA A 195 -16.63 -26.43 22.35
N ALA A 196 -17.23 -26.42 21.14
CA ALA A 196 -18.27 -27.41 20.78
C ALA A 196 -17.74 -28.85 20.83
N LEU A 197 -16.55 -29.10 20.31
CA LEU A 197 -15.89 -30.39 20.37
C LEU A 197 -15.63 -30.81 21.84
N GLY A 198 -15.20 -29.89 22.69
CA GLY A 198 -14.99 -30.12 24.12
C GLY A 198 -16.26 -30.50 24.86
N GLN A 199 -17.38 -29.85 24.57
CA GLN A 199 -18.67 -30.17 25.16
C GLN A 199 -19.18 -31.56 24.73
N LEU A 200 -19.14 -31.85 23.42
CA LEU A 200 -19.53 -33.17 22.91
C LEU A 200 -18.62 -34.29 23.40
N SER A 201 -17.34 -34.03 23.48
CA SER A 201 -16.34 -35.01 23.92
C SER A 201 -16.55 -35.45 25.37
N ALA A 202 -17.00 -34.56 26.25
CA ALA A 202 -17.26 -34.91 27.65
C ALA A 202 -18.38 -35.95 27.81
N GLY A 203 -19.46 -35.87 27.01
CA GLY A 203 -20.54 -36.84 26.96
C GLY A 203 -20.07 -38.17 26.36
N LEU A 204 -19.44 -38.13 25.20
CA LEU A 204 -18.91 -39.29 24.48
C LEU A 204 -17.89 -40.10 25.32
N ALA A 205 -17.11 -39.42 26.14
CA ALA A 205 -16.14 -40.12 27.00
C ALA A 205 -16.77 -41.06 27.99
N HIS A 206 -17.84 -40.62 28.63
CA HIS A 206 -18.58 -41.50 29.55
C HIS A 206 -19.22 -42.69 28.82
N GLU A 207 -19.78 -42.42 27.62
CA GLU A 207 -20.40 -43.47 26.82
C GLU A 207 -19.41 -44.48 26.23
N ILE A 208 -18.15 -44.04 25.91
CA ILE A 208 -17.10 -44.97 25.47
C ILE A 208 -16.45 -45.70 26.63
N ARG A 209 -16.23 -45.05 27.77
CA ARG A 209 -15.61 -45.68 28.94
C ARG A 209 -16.42 -46.80 29.49
N ASN A 210 -17.76 -46.74 29.45
CA ASN A 210 -18.66 -47.77 29.94
C ASN A 210 -18.48 -49.11 29.20
N PRO A 211 -18.60 -49.21 27.84
CA PRO A 211 -18.39 -50.49 27.14
C PRO A 211 -16.94 -51.01 27.27
N LEU A 212 -15.95 -50.08 27.28
CA LEU A 212 -14.55 -50.45 27.52
C LEU A 212 -14.37 -51.07 28.92
N GLY A 213 -15.05 -50.57 29.95
CA GLY A 213 -15.05 -51.12 31.28
C GLY A 213 -15.63 -52.54 31.34
N VAL A 214 -16.72 -52.80 30.60
CA VAL A 214 -17.32 -54.15 30.50
C VAL A 214 -16.38 -55.12 29.77
N ILE A 215 -15.77 -54.71 28.65
CA ILE A 215 -14.81 -55.55 27.89
C ILE A 215 -13.60 -55.87 28.74
N LYS A 216 -13.06 -54.90 29.47
CA LYS A 216 -11.93 -55.08 30.38
C LYS A 216 -12.28 -56.05 31.49
N GLY A 217 -13.42 -55.86 32.21
CA GLY A 217 -13.86 -56.69 33.27
C GLY A 217 -14.12 -58.15 32.82
N SER A 218 -14.70 -58.33 31.63
CA SER A 218 -14.89 -59.67 31.05
C SER A 218 -13.54 -60.34 30.71
N ALA A 219 -12.58 -59.62 30.16
CA ALA A 219 -11.24 -60.15 29.89
C ALA A 219 -10.49 -60.52 31.16
N GLU A 220 -10.59 -59.71 32.22
CA GLU A 220 -10.01 -60.05 33.57
C GLU A 220 -10.62 -61.28 34.21
N MET A 221 -11.95 -61.44 34.13
CA MET A 221 -12.61 -62.63 34.59
C MET A 221 -12.19 -63.87 33.80
N LEU A 222 -12.05 -63.81 32.50
CA LEU A 222 -11.54 -64.88 31.65
C LEU A 222 -10.11 -65.27 32.07
N THR A 223 -9.25 -64.32 32.28
CA THR A 223 -7.86 -64.53 32.72
C THR A 223 -7.84 -65.32 34.07
N GLN A 224 -8.70 -64.92 35.01
CA GLN A 224 -8.76 -65.57 36.30
C GLN A 224 -9.33 -67.04 36.26
N LYS A 225 -10.38 -67.23 35.43
CA LYS A 225 -11.03 -68.54 35.34
C LYS A 225 -10.23 -69.56 34.52
N LEU A 226 -9.52 -69.09 33.49
CA LEU A 226 -8.81 -69.99 32.59
C LEU A 226 -7.32 -70.16 32.91
N ALA A 227 -6.80 -69.46 33.91
CA ALA A 227 -5.38 -69.42 34.26
C ALA A 227 -4.74 -70.80 34.45
N LYS A 228 -5.54 -71.86 34.85
CA LYS A 228 -5.07 -73.20 35.03
C LYS A 228 -5.55 -74.20 33.98
N ALA A 229 -6.49 -73.80 33.10
CA ALA A 229 -7.16 -74.72 32.18
C ALA A 229 -6.71 -74.55 30.73
N ASP A 230 -6.41 -73.32 30.31
CA ASP A 230 -6.02 -72.98 28.93
C ASP A 230 -5.05 -71.82 28.92
N PRO A 231 -3.74 -72.04 28.71
CA PRO A 231 -2.73 -70.99 28.68
C PRO A 231 -2.94 -70.01 27.51
N LEU A 232 -3.41 -70.46 26.33
CA LEU A 232 -3.63 -69.63 25.17
C LEU A 232 -4.81 -68.67 25.40
N ALA A 233 -5.91 -69.17 25.99
CA ALA A 233 -7.05 -68.32 26.30
C ALA A 233 -6.70 -67.28 27.37
N THR A 234 -5.84 -67.60 28.33
CA THR A 234 -5.33 -66.65 29.33
C THR A 234 -4.47 -65.52 28.64
N GLU A 235 -3.61 -65.91 27.73
CA GLU A 235 -2.79 -64.92 26.96
C GLU A 235 -3.65 -64.01 26.12
N LEU A 236 -4.64 -64.55 25.39
CA LEU A 236 -5.56 -63.76 24.59
C LEU A 236 -6.40 -62.78 25.45
N ALA A 237 -6.90 -63.21 26.58
CA ALA A 237 -7.61 -62.30 27.49
C ALA A 237 -6.71 -61.22 28.07
N GLY A 238 -5.43 -61.50 28.29
CA GLY A 238 -4.42 -60.52 28.66
C GLY A 238 -4.20 -59.43 27.56
N TYR A 239 -4.16 -59.82 26.29
CA TYR A 239 -4.08 -58.89 25.18
C TYR A 239 -5.31 -58.00 25.07
N ILE A 240 -6.52 -58.55 25.21
CA ILE A 240 -7.78 -57.76 25.23
C ILE A 240 -7.76 -56.71 26.35
N SER A 241 -7.37 -57.11 27.58
CA SER A 241 -7.27 -56.17 28.70
C SER A 241 -6.27 -55.05 28.46
N THR A 242 -5.09 -55.40 27.91
CA THR A 242 -4.03 -54.43 27.59
C THR A 242 -4.49 -53.43 26.52
N GLU A 243 -5.11 -53.90 25.43
CA GLU A 243 -5.58 -53.02 24.36
C GLU A 243 -6.76 -52.15 24.79
N THR A 244 -7.63 -52.64 25.65
CA THR A 244 -8.72 -51.86 26.25
C THR A 244 -8.19 -50.73 27.12
N ASN A 245 -7.14 -50.99 27.91
CA ASN A 245 -6.47 -49.93 28.68
C ASN A 245 -5.81 -48.89 27.80
N ARG A 246 -5.21 -49.33 26.67
CA ARG A 246 -4.63 -48.44 25.67
C ARG A 246 -5.69 -47.53 25.04
N LEU A 247 -6.83 -48.08 24.63
CA LEU A 247 -7.96 -47.32 24.09
C LEU A 247 -8.51 -46.32 25.10
N SER A 248 -8.68 -46.72 26.37
CA SER A 248 -9.12 -45.83 27.44
C SER A 248 -8.18 -44.63 27.62
N SER A 249 -6.87 -44.86 27.55
CA SER A 249 -5.86 -43.79 27.66
C SER A 249 -5.82 -42.86 26.44
N LEU A 250 -6.11 -43.38 25.23
CA LEU A 250 -6.24 -42.56 24.02
C LEU A 250 -7.49 -41.66 24.07
N VAL A 251 -8.63 -42.20 24.50
CA VAL A 251 -9.85 -41.42 24.69
C VAL A 251 -9.64 -40.31 25.71
N THR A 252 -8.98 -40.61 26.84
CA THR A 252 -8.68 -39.59 27.86
C THR A 252 -7.81 -38.46 27.29
N ARG A 253 -6.74 -38.81 26.57
CA ARG A 253 -5.86 -37.81 25.93
C ARG A 253 -6.60 -36.95 24.88
N PHE A 254 -7.47 -37.55 24.08
CA PHE A 254 -8.30 -36.84 23.11
C PHE A 254 -9.21 -35.82 23.80
N LEU A 255 -9.79 -36.19 24.94
CA LEU A 255 -10.65 -35.31 25.73
C LEU A 255 -9.88 -34.14 26.36
N ASP A 256 -8.69 -34.43 26.90
CA ASP A 256 -7.85 -33.38 27.47
C ASP A 256 -7.42 -32.36 26.38
N PHE A 257 -7.19 -32.84 25.16
CA PHE A 257 -6.91 -31.95 24.01
C PHE A 257 -8.13 -31.12 23.59
N ALA A 258 -9.33 -31.70 23.63
CA ALA A 258 -10.59 -31.03 23.24
C ALA A 258 -11.12 -30.09 24.34
N ARG A 259 -10.63 -30.20 25.56
CA ARG A 259 -11.06 -29.37 26.69
C ARG A 259 -10.42 -27.99 26.56
N PRO A 260 -11.20 -26.88 26.49
CA PRO A 260 -10.62 -25.56 26.51
C PRO A 260 -9.83 -25.39 27.81
N SER A 261 -8.53 -25.10 27.68
CA SER A 261 -7.70 -24.82 28.85
C SER A 261 -8.24 -23.54 29.51
N ARG A 262 -8.87 -23.70 30.69
CA ARG A 262 -9.17 -22.54 31.52
C ARG A 262 -7.85 -21.99 32.02
N LEU A 263 -7.39 -20.92 31.41
CA LEU A 263 -6.27 -20.13 31.94
C LEU A 263 -6.68 -19.64 33.32
N GLN A 264 -6.13 -20.25 34.34
CA GLN A 264 -6.20 -19.70 35.70
C GLN A 264 -5.12 -18.62 35.76
N LEU A 265 -5.52 -17.39 35.55
CA LEU A 265 -4.63 -16.25 35.73
C LEU A 265 -4.39 -16.08 37.22
N HIS A 266 -3.19 -16.47 37.69
CA HIS A 266 -2.70 -16.15 39.02
C HIS A 266 -1.85 -14.87 38.91
N SER A 267 -2.05 -13.95 39.83
CA SER A 267 -1.18 -12.80 39.99
C SER A 267 0.16 -13.30 40.50
N GLU A 268 1.14 -13.46 39.62
CA GLU A 268 2.51 -13.81 39.99
C GLU A 268 3.41 -12.60 39.83
N ASP A 269 4.37 -12.46 40.72
CA ASP A 269 5.36 -11.38 40.66
C ASP A 269 6.34 -11.60 39.47
N LEU A 270 6.37 -10.68 38.54
CA LEU A 270 7.23 -10.74 37.33
C LEU A 270 8.69 -11.09 37.62
N PRO A 271 9.36 -10.62 38.71
CA PRO A 271 10.71 -11.03 39.10
C PRO A 271 10.84 -12.53 39.41
N ALA A 272 9.81 -13.14 40.02
CA ALA A 272 9.82 -14.55 40.36
C ALA A 272 9.71 -15.44 39.09
N VAL A 273 8.89 -15.05 38.13
CA VAL A 273 8.71 -15.76 36.86
C VAL A 273 9.97 -15.70 35.99
N THR A 274 10.62 -14.52 35.90
CA THR A 274 11.88 -14.36 35.15
C THR A 274 13.03 -15.18 35.77
N THR A 275 13.09 -15.28 37.08
CA THR A 275 14.07 -16.12 37.79
C THR A 275 13.82 -17.61 37.56
N ALA A 276 12.57 -18.05 37.61
CA ALA A 276 12.19 -19.43 37.32
C ALA A 276 12.47 -19.83 35.86
N MET A 277 12.19 -18.95 34.89
CA MET A 277 12.52 -19.17 33.47
C MET A 277 14.03 -19.26 33.25
N SER A 278 14.83 -18.39 33.87
CA SER A 278 16.28 -18.39 33.73
C SER A 278 16.94 -19.64 34.35
N THR A 279 16.40 -20.15 35.43
CA THR A 279 16.83 -21.44 36.04
C THR A 279 16.43 -22.64 35.20
N SER A 280 15.23 -22.63 34.62
CA SER A 280 14.75 -23.72 33.76
C SER A 280 15.56 -23.80 32.44
N THR A 281 15.86 -22.67 31.80
CA THR A 281 16.74 -22.62 30.60
C THR A 281 18.17 -23.02 30.93
N ARG A 282 18.72 -22.61 32.07
CA ARG A 282 20.06 -23.01 32.52
C ARG A 282 20.16 -24.52 32.75
N ASN A 283 19.15 -25.13 33.37
CA ASN A 283 19.08 -26.59 33.60
C ASN A 283 18.90 -27.36 32.29
N ALA A 284 18.12 -26.84 31.35
CA ALA A 284 17.98 -27.45 30.02
C ALA A 284 19.29 -27.41 29.23
N CYS A 285 20.02 -26.28 29.26
CA CYS A 285 21.34 -26.15 28.63
C CYS A 285 22.39 -27.05 29.30
N ALA A 286 22.38 -27.19 30.63
CA ALA A 286 23.26 -28.11 31.36
C ALA A 286 23.01 -29.57 31.00
N GLY A 287 21.73 -29.98 30.84
CA GLY A 287 21.34 -31.32 30.40
C GLY A 287 21.77 -31.65 28.97
N ILE A 288 21.76 -30.65 28.07
CA ILE A 288 22.26 -30.80 26.68
C ILE A 288 23.80 -30.91 26.68
N ALA A 289 24.50 -30.09 27.48
CA ALA A 289 25.95 -30.14 27.57
C ALA A 289 26.46 -31.47 28.16
N SER A 290 25.78 -32.01 29.16
CA SER A 290 26.14 -33.34 29.75
C SER A 290 25.92 -34.47 28.75
N ARG A 291 24.87 -34.44 27.94
CA ARG A 291 24.64 -35.43 26.86
C ARG A 291 25.67 -35.32 25.74
N ALA A 292 26.12 -34.12 25.37
CA ALA A 292 27.18 -33.91 24.38
C ALA A 292 28.52 -34.46 24.83
N GLN A 293 28.84 -34.38 26.13
CA GLN A 293 30.09 -34.95 26.68
C GLN A 293 30.04 -36.47 26.82
N SER A 294 28.86 -37.10 27.07
CA SER A 294 28.73 -38.56 27.10
C SER A 294 28.75 -39.22 25.71
N GLY A 295 28.39 -38.47 24.66
CA GLY A 295 28.45 -38.92 23.27
C GLY A 295 29.85 -38.88 22.62
N SER A 296 30.81 -38.18 23.24
CA SER A 296 32.18 -38.07 22.71
C SER A 296 33.13 -39.20 23.11
N ARG A 297 32.66 -40.24 23.81
CA ARG A 297 33.41 -41.49 24.09
C ARG A 297 32.98 -42.62 23.14
N ALA A 298 32.93 -42.37 21.83
CA ALA A 298 32.90 -43.46 20.84
C ALA A 298 34.35 -43.83 20.50
N GLN A 299 34.67 -45.07 20.74
CA GLN A 299 36.00 -45.72 20.45
C GLN A 299 36.39 -45.54 18.99
N PRO A 300 37.69 -45.40 18.66
CA PRO A 300 38.16 -45.40 17.30
C PRO A 300 38.01 -46.86 16.73
N LEU A 301 37.22 -46.99 15.69
CA LEU A 301 37.14 -48.17 14.84
C LEU A 301 38.51 -48.37 14.18
N LEU A 302 39.27 -49.38 14.66
CA LEU A 302 40.44 -49.93 13.98
C LEU A 302 39.98 -50.56 12.67
N MET A 303 40.32 -49.95 11.51
CA MET A 303 40.22 -50.57 10.21
C MET A 303 41.35 -51.62 10.11
N PRO A 304 41.08 -52.83 9.59
CA PRO A 304 42.12 -53.76 9.25
C PRO A 304 42.85 -53.36 7.95
N PRO A 305 44.14 -53.73 7.76
CA PRO A 305 44.89 -53.36 6.58
C PRO A 305 44.42 -54.15 5.37
N LEU A 306 44.21 -53.46 4.24
CA LEU A 306 44.02 -54.05 2.92
C LEU A 306 45.35 -54.67 2.50
N SER A 307 45.39 -56.03 2.35
CA SER A 307 46.45 -56.76 1.65
C SER A 307 46.15 -56.76 0.16
N VAL A 308 47.11 -56.25 -0.64
CA VAL A 308 47.50 -56.47 -2.05
C VAL A 308 46.44 -56.99 -2.99
#